data_64712aa8ce7148d81cfe98783cbd554d
#
_entry.id   64712aa8ce7148d81cfe98783cbd554d
#
_cell.length_a   1.000
_cell.length_b   1.000
_cell.length_c   1.000
_cell.angle_alpha   90.00
_cell.angle_beta   90.00
_cell.angle_gamma   90.00
#
_symmetry.space_group_name_H-M   'P 1'
#
loop_
_entity.id
_entity.type
_entity.pdbx_description
1 polymer ?
#
loop_
_entity_poly.entity_id
_entity_poly.type
_entity_poly.pdbx_seq_one_letter_code
_entity_poly.pdbx_strand_id
1 'polypeptide(L)'
;LVGNQTNINVTMKEESIGLEEVVAIGYGTRKKVNLTGSVANVTSKDLEKRTVTNTSSMLQGQMSGISVRTSSGNPRSSGASLLIRGQNTFSGAGNSPLVLVDGIESSIDNVDPNDVESVSVLKDASSAAIYGSKAANGVILVTTKTGSEGTPVISINSYIGQQSPTYVPKMVNSWEYATAYNEALAAEGQSPRWTNEEIQKFKSGTDPNYPNFDHVKYIFDSGSGIVS
;
A
#
# COMPACT_ATOMS: atom_id res chain seq x y z
N LEU A 1 14.65 39.68 32.07
CA LEU A 1 15.45 40.77 32.70
C LEU A 1 16.16 40.15 33.91
N VAL A 2 17.43 39.80 33.73
CA VAL A 2 18.30 39.29 34.80
C VAL A 2 18.87 40.53 35.49
N GLY A 3 18.28 40.92 36.61
CA GLY A 3 18.82 41.99 37.44
C GLY A 3 20.26 41.66 37.88
N ASN A 4 20.95 42.56 38.52
CA ASN A 4 22.35 42.54 38.95
C ASN A 4 22.89 41.27 39.66
N GLN A 5 22.53 40.08 39.20
CA GLN A 5 23.06 38.81 39.69
C GLN A 5 24.31 38.42 38.92
N THR A 6 25.44 38.42 39.62
CA THR A 6 26.75 38.06 39.10
C THR A 6 26.98 36.53 38.96
N ASN A 7 26.15 35.71 39.60
CA ASN A 7 26.22 34.24 39.50
C ASN A 7 24.81 33.69 39.27
N ILE A 8 24.61 33.00 38.12
CA ILE A 8 23.40 32.28 37.78
C ILE A 8 23.72 30.78 37.90
N ASN A 9 23.21 30.17 38.98
CA ASN A 9 23.25 28.72 39.11
C ASN A 9 22.10 28.10 38.33
N VAL A 10 22.38 27.51 37.19
CA VAL A 10 21.39 26.75 36.42
C VAL A 10 21.58 25.27 36.74
N THR A 11 20.61 24.69 37.46
CA THR A 11 20.56 23.25 37.66
C THR A 11 19.82 22.65 36.45
N MET A 12 20.58 22.05 35.53
CA MET A 12 19.98 21.28 34.46
C MET A 12 19.48 19.95 35.02
N LYS A 13 18.18 19.67 34.92
CA LYS A 13 17.66 18.32 35.07
C LYS A 13 17.94 17.61 33.76
N GLU A 14 18.64 16.46 33.83
CA GLU A 14 18.63 15.52 32.74
C GLU A 14 17.19 15.00 32.58
N GLU A 15 16.47 15.53 31.64
CA GLU A 15 15.24 14.93 31.13
C GLU A 15 15.67 13.87 30.11
N SER A 16 16.04 12.69 30.63
CA SER A 16 16.17 11.51 29.80
C SER A 16 14.75 11.10 29.39
N ILE A 17 14.27 11.63 28.27
CA ILE A 17 13.16 11.01 27.55
C ILE A 17 13.70 9.69 27.04
N GLY A 18 13.71 8.68 27.87
CA GLY A 18 13.93 7.31 27.50
C GLY A 18 12.73 6.85 26.68
N LEU A 19 12.70 7.18 25.41
CA LEU A 19 11.90 6.46 24.43
C LEU A 19 12.47 5.05 24.38
N GLU A 20 12.04 4.20 25.30
CA GLU A 20 12.28 2.77 25.22
C GLU A 20 11.41 2.21 24.08
N GLU A 21 11.83 2.46 22.84
CA GLU A 21 11.20 1.89 21.69
C GLU A 21 11.50 0.39 21.68
N VAL A 22 10.50 -0.38 22.08
CA VAL A 22 10.55 -1.83 22.12
C VAL A 22 10.09 -2.35 20.77
N VAL A 23 10.91 -3.16 20.13
CA VAL A 23 10.62 -3.77 18.83
C VAL A 23 10.34 -5.25 19.04
N ALA A 24 9.23 -5.73 18.52
CA ALA A 24 8.94 -7.16 18.46
C ALA A 24 9.91 -7.83 17.47
N ILE A 25 10.62 -8.86 17.92
CA ILE A 25 11.52 -9.66 17.09
C ILE A 25 11.23 -11.14 17.37
N GLY A 26 10.73 -11.83 16.36
CA GLY A 26 10.48 -13.27 16.47
C GLY A 26 9.51 -13.59 17.62
N TYR A 27 9.99 -14.37 18.57
CA TYR A 27 9.20 -14.80 19.73
C TYR A 27 9.42 -13.92 20.98
N GLY A 28 9.93 -12.70 20.82
CA GLY A 28 10.20 -11.81 21.96
C GLY A 28 10.30 -10.35 21.58
N THR A 29 10.36 -9.50 22.59
CA THR A 29 10.54 -8.05 22.44
C THR A 29 11.96 -7.68 22.84
N ARG A 30 12.62 -6.80 22.04
CA ARG A 30 13.93 -6.23 22.40
C ARG A 30 13.91 -4.71 22.22
N LYS A 31 14.72 -4.04 23.02
CA LYS A 31 14.93 -2.58 22.85
C LYS A 31 15.59 -2.35 21.50
N LYS A 32 15.14 -1.36 20.74
CA LYS A 32 15.67 -1.00 19.41
C LYS A 32 17.19 -0.78 19.43
N VAL A 33 17.69 -0.21 20.51
CA VAL A 33 19.13 0.04 20.72
C VAL A 33 19.97 -1.25 20.70
N ASN A 34 19.38 -2.39 21.02
CA ASN A 34 20.06 -3.69 21.08
C ASN A 34 19.96 -4.50 19.80
N LEU A 35 19.39 -3.90 18.72
CA LEU A 35 19.26 -4.55 17.43
C LEU A 35 20.44 -4.20 16.54
N THR A 36 21.24 -5.20 16.21
CA THR A 36 22.39 -5.07 15.30
C THR A 36 21.96 -5.07 13.82
N GLY A 37 20.72 -5.45 13.51
CA GLY A 37 20.16 -5.51 12.16
C GLY A 37 19.44 -4.21 11.76
N SER A 38 19.30 -3.99 10.44
CA SER A 38 18.51 -2.88 9.90
C SER A 38 17.02 -3.15 10.05
N VAL A 39 16.44 -2.69 11.16
CA VAL A 39 15.02 -2.80 11.48
C VAL A 39 14.38 -1.42 11.35
N ALA A 40 13.28 -1.33 10.60
CA ALA A 40 12.41 -0.16 10.62
C ALA A 40 11.18 -0.49 11.47
N ASN A 41 10.77 0.45 12.29
CA ASN A 41 9.58 0.33 13.13
C ASN A 41 8.72 1.58 12.97
N VAL A 42 7.39 1.38 12.96
CA VAL A 42 6.38 2.43 12.96
C VAL A 42 5.34 2.07 14.01
N THR A 43 4.96 3.05 14.80
CA THR A 43 3.96 2.88 15.87
C THR A 43 2.59 3.36 15.43
N SER A 44 1.55 2.96 16.16
CA SER A 44 0.16 3.40 15.94
C SER A 44 0.03 4.92 15.83
N LYS A 45 0.77 5.69 16.65
CA LYS A 45 0.74 7.16 16.62
C LYS A 45 1.15 7.77 15.28
N ASP A 46 2.05 7.11 14.55
CA ASP A 46 2.48 7.56 13.23
C ASP A 46 1.49 7.09 12.16
N LEU A 47 0.90 5.94 12.37
CA LEU A 47 -0.05 5.32 11.46
C LEU A 47 -1.42 6.04 11.49
N GLU A 48 -1.90 6.43 12.66
CA GLU A 48 -3.18 7.13 12.86
C GLU A 48 -3.27 8.51 12.17
N LYS A 49 -2.14 9.09 11.78
CA LYS A 49 -2.10 10.38 11.05
C LYS A 49 -2.71 10.31 9.64
N ARG A 50 -2.99 9.11 9.14
CA ARG A 50 -3.52 8.90 7.78
C ARG A 50 -4.77 8.04 7.84
N THR A 51 -5.85 8.56 7.30
CA THR A 51 -7.07 7.77 7.10
C THR A 51 -6.92 6.96 5.81
N VAL A 52 -6.81 5.66 5.95
CA VAL A 52 -6.68 4.71 4.82
C VAL A 52 -7.58 3.51 5.07
N THR A 53 -8.06 2.92 3.99
CA THR A 53 -8.96 1.77 4.05
C THR A 53 -8.23 0.44 4.23
N ASN A 54 -6.93 0.37 3.89
CA ASN A 54 -6.16 -0.87 3.91
C ASN A 54 -4.87 -0.69 4.69
N THR A 55 -4.53 -1.66 5.52
CA THR A 55 -3.33 -1.64 6.37
C THR A 55 -2.04 -1.64 5.55
N SER A 56 -2.02 -2.31 4.38
CA SER A 56 -0.87 -2.25 3.46
C SER A 56 -0.62 -0.82 2.94
N SER A 57 -1.68 -0.08 2.60
CA SER A 57 -1.58 1.29 2.10
C SER A 57 -1.13 2.29 3.19
N MET A 58 -1.41 1.97 4.45
CA MET A 58 -0.98 2.77 5.60
C MET A 58 0.53 2.86 5.72
N LEU A 59 1.25 1.81 5.32
CA LEU A 59 2.71 1.74 5.37
C LEU A 59 3.41 2.57 4.28
N GLN A 60 2.66 3.05 3.28
CA GLN A 60 3.24 3.79 2.17
C GLN A 60 3.93 5.08 2.61
N GLY A 61 5.24 5.18 2.37
CA GLY A 61 6.05 6.35 2.72
C GLY A 61 6.36 6.50 4.21
N GLN A 62 5.93 5.56 5.07
CA GLN A 62 6.19 5.61 6.52
C GLN A 62 7.52 4.96 6.91
N MET A 63 8.01 4.04 6.09
CA MET A 63 9.23 3.29 6.38
C MET A 63 10.23 3.34 5.25
N SER A 64 11.49 3.57 5.56
CA SER A 64 12.58 3.50 4.58
C SER A 64 12.79 2.06 4.11
N GLY A 65 13.00 1.85 2.81
CA GLY A 65 13.30 0.55 2.22
C GLY A 65 12.09 -0.36 2.01
N ILE A 66 10.87 0.14 2.21
CA ILE A 66 9.63 -0.53 1.79
C ILE A 66 9.06 0.22 0.60
N SER A 67 8.71 -0.52 -0.44
CA SER A 67 7.93 -0.04 -1.57
C SER A 67 6.54 -0.63 -1.50
N VAL A 68 5.55 0.23 -1.46
CA VAL A 68 4.13 -0.13 -1.47
C VAL A 68 3.60 0.22 -2.85
N ARG A 69 3.13 -0.78 -3.60
CA ARG A 69 2.61 -0.60 -4.96
C ARG A 69 1.17 -1.08 -5.02
N THR A 70 0.27 -0.18 -5.34
CA THR A 70 -1.12 -0.52 -5.64
C THR A 70 -1.18 -0.96 -7.10
N SER A 71 -1.64 -2.18 -7.35
CA SER A 71 -1.73 -2.76 -8.69
C SER A 71 -2.97 -2.33 -9.47
N SER A 72 -3.96 -1.80 -8.77
CA SER A 72 -5.24 -1.40 -9.33
C SER A 72 -5.65 -0.01 -8.85
N GLY A 73 -6.20 0.80 -9.76
CA GLY A 73 -6.86 2.07 -9.42
C GLY A 73 -8.28 1.90 -8.89
N ASN A 74 -8.73 0.65 -8.70
CA ASN A 74 -10.07 0.37 -8.19
C ASN A 74 -10.13 0.68 -6.69
N PRO A 75 -11.02 1.57 -6.24
CA PRO A 75 -11.18 1.90 -4.82
C PRO A 75 -11.52 0.71 -3.92
N ARG A 76 -12.16 -0.33 -4.47
CA ARG A 76 -12.49 -1.56 -3.77
C ARG A 76 -11.42 -2.65 -3.87
N SER A 77 -10.36 -2.43 -4.64
CA SER A 77 -9.27 -3.39 -4.70
C SER A 77 -8.55 -3.41 -3.37
N SER A 78 -8.70 -4.49 -2.66
CA SER A 78 -7.98 -4.73 -1.41
C SER A 78 -6.51 -5.02 -1.71
N GLY A 79 -5.66 -4.28 -1.03
CA GLY A 79 -4.27 -4.64 -0.89
C GLY A 79 -3.31 -3.97 -1.86
N ALA A 80 -2.19 -3.61 -1.29
CA ALA A 80 -1.03 -3.18 -2.02
C ALA A 80 0.04 -4.27 -1.97
N SER A 81 0.77 -4.44 -3.05
CA SER A 81 1.96 -5.27 -3.08
C SER A 81 3.08 -4.60 -2.28
N LEU A 82 3.61 -5.32 -1.31
CA LEU A 82 4.71 -4.87 -0.46
C LEU A 82 6.02 -5.48 -0.95
N LEU A 83 7.04 -4.65 -1.10
CA LEU A 83 8.39 -5.07 -1.46
C LEU A 83 9.39 -4.46 -0.48
N ILE A 84 10.34 -5.26 -0.01
CA ILE A 84 11.44 -4.79 0.84
C ILE A 84 12.71 -4.72 0.00
N ARG A 85 13.34 -3.52 -0.04
CA ARG A 85 14.55 -3.24 -0.83
C ARG A 85 14.38 -3.48 -2.34
N GLY A 86 13.14 -3.47 -2.85
CA GLY A 86 12.84 -3.65 -4.26
C GLY A 86 12.64 -5.10 -4.68
N GLN A 87 12.81 -5.36 -5.95
CA GLN A 87 12.62 -6.67 -6.55
C GLN A 87 13.91 -7.47 -6.50
N ASN A 88 13.94 -8.57 -5.75
CA ASN A 88 15.14 -9.36 -5.48
C ASN A 88 15.29 -10.55 -6.42
N THR A 89 14.23 -10.98 -7.11
CA THR A 89 14.24 -12.11 -8.04
C THR A 89 13.49 -11.81 -9.32
N PHE A 90 14.01 -12.28 -10.43
CA PHE A 90 13.36 -12.27 -11.73
C PHE A 90 12.60 -13.58 -12.03
N SER A 91 12.75 -14.59 -11.17
CA SER A 91 12.04 -15.86 -11.30
C SER A 91 10.63 -15.75 -10.73
N GLY A 92 9.71 -16.60 -11.17
CA GLY A 92 8.32 -16.65 -10.71
C GLY A 92 8.13 -17.06 -9.24
N ALA A 93 9.22 -17.18 -8.46
CA ALA A 93 9.19 -17.56 -7.05
C ALA A 93 8.57 -16.48 -6.13
N GLY A 94 8.28 -15.28 -6.67
CA GLY A 94 7.69 -14.19 -5.93
C GLY A 94 8.70 -13.31 -5.18
N ASN A 95 8.34 -12.05 -4.97
CA ASN A 95 9.15 -11.06 -4.26
C ASN A 95 8.47 -10.56 -2.98
N SER A 96 7.34 -11.16 -2.60
CA SER A 96 6.58 -10.75 -1.42
C SER A 96 7.34 -11.08 -0.14
N PRO A 97 7.40 -10.16 0.83
CA PRO A 97 7.94 -10.45 2.15
C PRO A 97 7.01 -11.40 2.91
N LEU A 98 7.58 -12.09 3.89
CA LEU A 98 6.80 -12.84 4.86
C LEU A 98 6.09 -11.87 5.82
N VAL A 99 4.78 -11.96 5.93
CA VAL A 99 3.99 -11.15 6.87
C VAL A 99 3.53 -12.03 8.03
N LEU A 100 3.81 -11.57 9.24
CA LEU A 100 3.39 -12.22 10.48
C LEU A 100 2.55 -11.24 11.29
N VAL A 101 1.32 -11.63 11.60
CA VAL A 101 0.42 -10.91 12.49
C VAL A 101 0.39 -11.65 13.82
N ASP A 102 0.88 -11.03 14.88
CA ASP A 102 1.03 -11.63 16.21
C ASP A 102 1.73 -12.99 16.17
N GLY A 103 2.72 -13.13 15.27
CA GLY A 103 3.49 -14.36 15.10
C GLY A 103 2.89 -15.40 14.15
N ILE A 104 1.71 -15.15 13.59
CA ILE A 104 1.02 -16.05 12.67
C ILE A 104 1.14 -15.51 11.23
N GLU A 105 1.51 -16.37 10.28
CA GLU A 105 1.56 -16.01 8.85
C GLU A 105 0.17 -15.62 8.34
N SER A 106 0.01 -14.39 7.90
CA SER A 106 -1.27 -13.85 7.43
C SER A 106 -1.05 -12.71 6.43
N SER A 107 -2.12 -12.27 5.76
CA SER A 107 -2.09 -11.03 4.99
C SER A 107 -2.20 -9.83 5.92
N ILE A 108 -1.44 -8.78 5.64
CA ILE A 108 -1.50 -7.53 6.39
C ILE A 108 -2.88 -6.85 6.27
N ASP A 109 -3.56 -7.04 5.16
CA ASP A 109 -4.87 -6.44 4.89
C ASP A 109 -6.03 -7.17 5.60
N ASN A 110 -5.75 -8.28 6.30
CA ASN A 110 -6.71 -8.94 7.18
C ASN A 110 -6.82 -8.27 8.55
N VAL A 111 -5.94 -7.30 8.84
CA VAL A 111 -5.93 -6.55 10.11
C VAL A 111 -6.48 -5.16 9.86
N ASP A 112 -7.42 -4.73 10.72
CA ASP A 112 -7.91 -3.35 10.67
C ASP A 112 -6.76 -2.37 11.01
N PRO A 113 -6.57 -1.29 10.25
CA PRO A 113 -5.57 -0.28 10.56
C PRO A 113 -5.61 0.25 11.99
N ASN A 114 -6.81 0.34 12.57
CA ASN A 114 -7.01 0.85 13.94
C ASN A 114 -6.57 -0.15 15.02
N ASP A 115 -6.50 -1.44 14.70
CA ASP A 115 -6.08 -2.49 15.65
C ASP A 115 -4.55 -2.67 15.67
N VAL A 116 -3.82 -2.02 14.77
CA VAL A 116 -2.36 -2.11 14.72
C VAL A 116 -1.74 -1.27 15.84
N GLU A 117 -0.90 -1.88 16.67
CA GLU A 117 -0.05 -1.21 17.66
C GLU A 117 1.27 -0.77 17.05
N SER A 118 1.93 -1.69 16.36
CA SER A 118 3.21 -1.40 15.69
C SER A 118 3.45 -2.32 14.50
N VAL A 119 4.25 -1.82 13.55
CA VAL A 119 4.75 -2.63 12.44
C VAL A 119 6.27 -2.54 12.43
N SER A 120 6.92 -3.70 12.52
CA SER A 120 8.37 -3.83 12.46
C SER A 120 8.78 -4.56 11.19
N VAL A 121 9.81 -4.08 10.51
CA VAL A 121 10.28 -4.66 9.26
C VAL A 121 11.74 -5.08 9.39
N LEU A 122 11.96 -6.39 9.26
CA LEU A 122 13.28 -7.00 9.25
C LEU A 122 13.79 -7.05 7.80
N LYS A 123 14.73 -6.17 7.49
CA LYS A 123 15.23 -5.99 6.12
C LYS A 123 16.47 -6.84 5.82
N ASP A 124 17.18 -7.26 6.85
CA ASP A 124 18.43 -7.99 6.72
C ASP A 124 18.23 -9.49 6.93
N ALA A 125 18.97 -10.29 6.18
CA ALA A 125 18.95 -11.74 6.30
C ALA A 125 19.28 -12.24 7.70
N SER A 126 20.20 -11.53 8.42
CA SER A 126 20.58 -11.89 9.79
C SER A 126 19.42 -11.79 10.79
N SER A 127 18.61 -10.73 10.66
CA SER A 127 17.43 -10.56 11.53
C SER A 127 16.26 -11.42 11.12
N ALA A 128 16.17 -11.77 9.84
CA ALA A 128 15.13 -12.60 9.25
C ALA A 128 15.42 -14.11 9.33
N ALA A 129 16.66 -14.51 9.65
CA ALA A 129 17.13 -15.90 9.60
C ALA A 129 16.31 -16.89 10.45
N ILE A 130 15.76 -16.43 11.59
CA ILE A 130 14.93 -17.25 12.47
C ILE A 130 13.63 -17.74 11.82
N TYR A 131 13.20 -17.08 10.73
CA TYR A 131 11.97 -17.43 10.00
C TYR A 131 12.23 -18.34 8.79
N GLY A 132 13.50 -18.72 8.57
CA GLY A 132 13.91 -19.65 7.52
C GLY A 132 13.82 -19.07 6.10
N SER A 133 13.69 -19.97 5.12
CA SER A 133 13.73 -19.62 3.68
C SER A 133 12.59 -18.71 3.22
N LYS A 134 11.43 -18.76 3.85
CA LYS A 134 10.29 -17.89 3.55
C LYS A 134 10.62 -16.40 3.78
N ALA A 135 11.59 -16.12 4.65
CA ALA A 135 12.00 -14.77 5.00
C ALA A 135 13.09 -14.20 4.08
N ALA A 136 13.41 -14.86 2.97
CA ALA A 136 14.45 -14.43 2.02
C ALA A 136 14.20 -13.02 1.46
N ASN A 137 12.94 -12.63 1.30
CA ASN A 137 12.53 -11.29 0.84
C ASN A 137 12.28 -10.30 2.00
N GLY A 138 12.69 -10.65 3.23
CA GLY A 138 12.43 -9.90 4.45
C GLY A 138 11.14 -10.30 5.15
N VAL A 139 10.95 -9.76 6.37
CA VAL A 139 9.80 -10.08 7.22
C VAL A 139 9.13 -8.79 7.69
N ILE A 140 7.82 -8.78 7.65
CA ILE A 140 6.97 -7.73 8.22
C ILE A 140 6.27 -8.31 9.44
N LEU A 141 6.54 -7.76 10.61
CA LEU A 141 5.91 -8.14 11.87
C LEU A 141 4.86 -7.10 12.20
N VAL A 142 3.62 -7.50 12.28
CA VAL A 142 2.50 -6.68 12.72
C VAL A 142 2.13 -7.11 14.11
N THR A 143 2.15 -6.17 15.05
CA THR A 143 1.68 -6.39 16.41
C THR A 143 0.36 -5.68 16.59
N THR A 144 -0.66 -6.37 17.05
CA THR A 144 -1.97 -5.77 17.32
C THR A 144 -2.06 -5.23 18.74
N LYS A 145 -2.98 -4.28 18.93
CA LYS A 145 -3.26 -3.69 20.25
C LYS A 145 -3.81 -4.76 21.19
N THR A 146 -3.16 -4.90 22.33
CA THR A 146 -3.61 -5.82 23.38
C THR A 146 -4.31 -5.06 24.49
N GLY A 147 -5.28 -5.71 25.17
CA GLY A 147 -5.93 -5.13 26.34
C GLY A 147 -4.94 -4.89 27.48
N SER A 148 -5.10 -3.79 28.20
CA SER A 148 -4.32 -3.46 29.39
C SER A 148 -5.23 -3.37 30.61
N GLU A 149 -4.69 -3.72 31.78
CA GLU A 149 -5.39 -3.50 33.06
C GLU A 149 -5.47 -2.00 33.36
N GLY A 150 -6.63 -1.53 33.79
CA GLY A 150 -6.83 -0.12 34.14
C GLY A 150 -8.27 0.38 33.93
N THR A 151 -8.43 1.69 33.91
CA THR A 151 -9.72 2.31 33.60
C THR A 151 -10.06 2.08 32.14
N PRO A 152 -11.32 1.68 31.81
CA PRO A 152 -11.74 1.50 30.43
C PRO A 152 -11.57 2.78 29.62
N VAL A 153 -10.94 2.67 28.45
CA VAL A 153 -10.83 3.77 27.49
C VAL A 153 -11.72 3.43 26.30
N ILE A 154 -12.69 4.28 26.05
CA ILE A 154 -13.59 4.14 24.90
C ILE A 154 -13.21 5.19 23.88
N SER A 155 -12.84 4.77 22.68
CA SER A 155 -12.57 5.65 21.54
C SER A 155 -13.54 5.34 20.42
N ILE A 156 -14.11 6.38 19.81
CA ILE A 156 -14.99 6.26 18.66
C ILE A 156 -14.39 7.11 17.55
N ASN A 157 -14.02 6.48 16.44
CA ASN A 157 -13.51 7.13 15.24
C ASN A 157 -14.53 6.92 14.13
N SER A 158 -14.94 7.99 13.46
CA SER A 158 -15.83 7.92 12.31
C SER A 158 -15.30 8.80 11.19
N TYR A 159 -15.28 8.29 9.98
CA TYR A 159 -14.91 9.07 8.80
C TYR A 159 -15.84 8.76 7.64
N ILE A 160 -16.07 9.76 6.80
CA ILE A 160 -16.77 9.63 5.54
C ILE A 160 -15.81 10.10 4.45
N GLY A 161 -15.60 9.28 3.44
CA GLY A 161 -14.71 9.59 2.33
C GLY A 161 -15.30 9.18 0.99
N GLN A 162 -14.95 9.90 -0.05
CA GLN A 162 -15.23 9.53 -1.43
C GLN A 162 -13.92 9.25 -2.14
N GLN A 163 -13.82 8.09 -2.76
CA GLN A 163 -12.68 7.71 -3.59
C GLN A 163 -13.07 7.80 -5.06
N SER A 164 -12.22 8.44 -5.85
CA SER A 164 -12.35 8.48 -7.30
C SER A 164 -11.03 8.09 -7.95
N PRO A 165 -11.06 7.43 -9.12
CA PRO A 165 -9.84 7.13 -9.84
C PRO A 165 -9.14 8.43 -10.26
N THR A 166 -7.82 8.49 -10.01
CA THR A 166 -6.99 9.66 -10.36
C THR A 166 -6.82 9.79 -11.88
N TYR A 167 -6.91 8.67 -12.58
CA TYR A 167 -6.76 8.61 -14.02
C TYR A 167 -7.64 7.47 -14.57
N VAL A 168 -8.45 7.82 -15.54
CA VAL A 168 -9.23 6.87 -16.34
C VAL A 168 -8.66 6.91 -17.76
N PRO A 169 -8.19 5.77 -18.32
CA PRO A 169 -7.67 5.77 -19.67
C PRO A 169 -8.75 6.15 -20.67
N LYS A 170 -8.42 7.08 -21.55
CA LYS A 170 -9.31 7.45 -22.65
C LYS A 170 -9.19 6.38 -23.74
N MET A 171 -10.27 5.69 -23.98
CA MET A 171 -10.33 4.68 -25.04
C MET A 171 -10.61 5.35 -26.39
N VAL A 172 -10.09 4.74 -27.45
CA VAL A 172 -10.40 5.13 -28.83
C VAL A 172 -11.76 4.59 -29.22
N ASN A 173 -12.44 5.24 -30.15
CA ASN A 173 -13.71 4.75 -30.70
C ASN A 173 -13.51 3.46 -31.50
N SER A 174 -14.57 2.66 -31.66
CA SER A 174 -14.52 1.39 -32.39
C SER A 174 -14.02 1.58 -33.83
N TRP A 175 -14.44 2.65 -34.51
CA TRP A 175 -13.99 2.94 -35.86
C TRP A 175 -12.51 3.37 -35.96
N GLU A 176 -12.00 4.10 -34.96
CA GLU A 176 -10.58 4.49 -34.88
C GLU A 176 -9.71 3.24 -34.64
N TYR A 177 -10.18 2.36 -33.75
CA TYR A 177 -9.49 1.09 -33.50
C TYR A 177 -9.46 0.21 -34.75
N ALA A 178 -10.61 0.05 -35.45
CA ALA A 178 -10.70 -0.74 -36.66
C ALA A 178 -9.79 -0.21 -37.79
N THR A 179 -9.70 1.12 -37.92
CA THR A 179 -8.78 1.78 -38.89
C THR A 179 -7.33 1.48 -38.56
N ALA A 180 -6.91 1.77 -37.32
CA ALA A 180 -5.52 1.55 -36.89
C ALA A 180 -5.11 0.07 -36.97
N TYR A 181 -6.02 -0.84 -36.65
CA TYR A 181 -5.77 -2.27 -36.75
C TYR A 181 -5.57 -2.72 -38.21
N ASN A 182 -6.41 -2.22 -39.15
CA ASN A 182 -6.22 -2.50 -40.56
C ASN A 182 -4.89 -1.94 -41.10
N GLU A 183 -4.47 -0.75 -40.64
CA GLU A 183 -3.17 -0.18 -41.01
C GLU A 183 -2.03 -1.07 -40.52
N ALA A 184 -2.12 -1.60 -39.29
CA ALA A 184 -1.13 -2.54 -38.76
C ALA A 184 -1.06 -3.84 -39.58
N LEU A 185 -2.21 -4.40 -39.96
CA LEU A 185 -2.26 -5.61 -40.83
C LEU A 185 -1.66 -5.32 -42.21
N ALA A 186 -1.95 -4.18 -42.80
CA ALA A 186 -1.40 -3.76 -44.08
C ALA A 186 0.15 -3.63 -44.01
N ALA A 187 0.69 -3.11 -42.91
CA ALA A 187 2.13 -3.03 -42.67
C ALA A 187 2.81 -4.42 -42.60
N GLU A 188 2.07 -5.43 -42.11
CA GLU A 188 2.50 -6.84 -42.10
C GLU A 188 2.22 -7.58 -43.40
N GLY A 189 1.66 -6.91 -44.42
CA GLY A 189 1.29 -7.53 -45.70
C GLY A 189 0.05 -8.42 -45.62
N GLN A 190 -0.75 -8.29 -44.60
CA GLN A 190 -1.99 -9.02 -44.39
C GLN A 190 -3.22 -8.28 -44.94
N SER A 191 -4.29 -8.99 -45.22
CA SER A 191 -5.55 -8.42 -45.66
C SER A 191 -6.25 -7.70 -44.52
N PRO A 192 -6.94 -6.57 -44.80
CA PRO A 192 -7.69 -5.84 -43.76
C PRO A 192 -8.77 -6.74 -43.18
N ARG A 193 -8.97 -6.60 -41.85
CA ARG A 193 -9.98 -7.37 -41.11
C ARG A 193 -11.40 -6.78 -41.29
N TRP A 194 -11.49 -5.46 -41.38
CA TRP A 194 -12.75 -4.76 -41.59
C TRP A 194 -12.74 -4.01 -42.92
N THR A 195 -13.84 -4.07 -43.63
CA THR A 195 -14.03 -3.30 -44.86
C THR A 195 -14.29 -1.83 -44.51
N ASN A 196 -14.11 -0.95 -45.48
CA ASN A 196 -14.42 0.48 -45.31
C ASN A 196 -15.92 0.71 -44.97
N GLU A 197 -16.83 -0.14 -45.50
CA GLU A 197 -18.25 -0.07 -45.18
C GLU A 197 -18.53 -0.42 -43.73
N GLU A 198 -17.88 -1.44 -43.19
CA GLU A 198 -18.00 -1.83 -41.78
C GLU A 198 -17.44 -0.76 -40.84
N ILE A 199 -16.32 -0.12 -41.20
CA ILE A 199 -15.77 1.01 -40.46
C ILE A 199 -16.75 2.19 -40.43
N GLN A 200 -17.42 2.47 -41.56
CA GLN A 200 -18.46 3.50 -41.58
C GLN A 200 -19.70 3.15 -40.72
N LYS A 201 -20.07 1.86 -40.63
CA LYS A 201 -21.12 1.41 -39.71
C LYS A 201 -20.75 1.63 -38.24
N PHE A 202 -19.50 1.32 -37.85
CA PHE A 202 -19.00 1.67 -36.52
C PHE A 202 -19.07 3.16 -36.23
N LYS A 203 -18.73 3.99 -37.22
CA LYS A 203 -18.74 5.44 -37.11
C LYS A 203 -20.14 6.04 -37.01
N SER A 204 -21.09 5.50 -37.78
CA SER A 204 -22.48 5.96 -37.77
C SER A 204 -23.23 5.56 -36.50
N GLY A 205 -22.85 4.43 -35.85
CA GLY A 205 -23.49 3.91 -34.64
C GLY A 205 -24.96 3.48 -34.85
N THR A 206 -25.41 3.32 -36.09
CA THR A 206 -26.81 3.01 -36.42
C THR A 206 -27.06 1.51 -36.51
N ASP A 207 -26.04 0.71 -36.72
CA ASP A 207 -26.13 -0.75 -36.86
C ASP A 207 -25.83 -1.45 -35.52
N PRO A 208 -26.76 -2.19 -34.92
CA PRO A 208 -26.55 -2.89 -33.64
C PRO A 208 -25.37 -3.88 -33.65
N ASN A 209 -25.00 -4.39 -34.84
CA ASN A 209 -23.88 -5.34 -34.97
C ASN A 209 -22.52 -4.64 -34.97
N TYR A 210 -22.50 -3.31 -35.10
CA TYR A 210 -21.28 -2.49 -35.14
C TYR A 210 -21.33 -1.42 -34.06
N PRO A 211 -21.32 -1.79 -32.78
CA PRO A 211 -21.47 -0.85 -31.67
C PRO A 211 -20.23 0.03 -31.49
N ASN A 212 -20.48 1.29 -31.13
CA ASN A 212 -19.44 2.20 -30.65
C ASN A 212 -19.79 2.60 -29.21
N PHE A 213 -19.35 1.76 -28.25
CA PHE A 213 -19.69 1.93 -26.85
C PHE A 213 -18.45 2.01 -25.97
N ASP A 214 -18.36 3.05 -25.17
CA ASP A 214 -17.26 3.24 -24.21
C ASP A 214 -17.59 2.53 -22.89
N HIS A 215 -17.13 1.28 -22.77
CA HIS A 215 -17.31 0.45 -21.58
C HIS A 215 -16.60 1.05 -20.36
N VAL A 216 -15.45 1.70 -20.56
CA VAL A 216 -14.68 2.29 -19.46
C VAL A 216 -15.46 3.46 -18.87
N LYS A 217 -15.92 4.36 -19.72
CA LYS A 217 -16.75 5.49 -19.29
C LYS A 217 -18.02 5.02 -18.59
N TYR A 218 -18.71 4.03 -19.14
CA TYR A 218 -19.93 3.49 -18.57
C TYR A 218 -19.71 2.93 -17.14
N ILE A 219 -18.63 2.17 -16.94
CA ILE A 219 -18.32 1.58 -15.63
C ILE A 219 -17.95 2.66 -14.61
N PHE A 220 -17.18 3.66 -15.02
CA PHE A 220 -16.71 4.70 -14.08
C PHE A 220 -17.77 5.78 -13.81
N ASP A 221 -18.62 6.12 -14.78
CA ASP A 221 -19.71 7.08 -14.58
C ASP A 221 -20.84 6.48 -13.71
N SER A 222 -21.05 5.15 -13.77
CA SER A 222 -22.06 4.44 -12.97
C SER A 222 -21.56 3.99 -11.59
N GLY A 223 -20.25 4.11 -11.33
CA GLY A 223 -19.58 3.48 -10.19
C GLY A 223 -18.96 4.40 -9.17
N SER A 224 -19.46 5.62 -8.94
CA SER A 224 -19.02 6.44 -7.79
C SER A 224 -19.51 5.80 -6.48
N GLY A 225 -18.72 4.85 -5.97
CA GLY A 225 -19.02 4.18 -4.70
C GLY A 225 -18.67 5.08 -3.52
N ILE A 226 -19.63 5.31 -2.65
CA ILE A 226 -19.40 5.84 -1.30
C ILE A 226 -18.88 4.66 -0.48
N VAL A 227 -17.68 4.80 0.07
CA VAL A 227 -17.11 3.85 1.05
C VAL A 227 -17.32 4.44 2.42
N SER A 228 -18.15 3.80 3.21
CA SER A 228 -18.36 4.10 4.65
C SER A 228 -17.58 3.12 5.49
#